data_22d6612f731eba4d331d38f5ee061487
#
_entry.id   22d6612f731eba4d331d38f5ee061487
#
_cell.length_a   1.000
_cell.length_b   1.000
_cell.length_c   1.000
_cell.angle_alpha   90.00
_cell.angle_beta   90.00
_cell.angle_gamma   90.00
#
_symmetry.space_group_name_H-M   'P 1'
#
loop_
_entity.id
_entity.type
_entity.pdbx_description
1 polymer ?
#
loop_
_entity_poly.entity_id
_entity_poly.type
_entity_poly.pdbx_seq_one_letter_code
_entity_poly.pdbx_strand_id
1 'polypeptide(L)'
;MGTTLRALPFVLLMGVSVLAQGPTFGIGRTPTPEEIRARDISIGPTGDELPPGRGSAKEGVQVYRTKGCQACHGAGGTGGTAPILKSAKGPETDTWERGRVLPVRAPFATIVWDYINRGMPLGREGTLTADEVYALTAYLLSINQVIPEDQVLDRGSLPKVKMPLSEREYALVPSDWKPKTRRLKDYPF
;
A
#
# COMPACT_ATOMS: atom_id res chain seq x y z
N MET A 1 -22.13 -57.40 -54.95
CA MET A 1 -22.18 -55.94 -54.80
C MET A 1 -21.46 -55.64 -53.43
N GLY A 2 -20.18 -55.32 -53.47
CA GLY A 2 -19.38 -55.05 -52.30
C GLY A 2 -19.12 -53.56 -52.14
N THR A 3 -19.61 -52.99 -51.10
CA THR A 3 -19.40 -51.58 -50.72
C THR A 3 -18.15 -51.46 -49.87
N THR A 4 -17.06 -50.95 -50.46
CA THR A 4 -15.79 -50.63 -49.75
C THR A 4 -15.94 -49.31 -48.98
N LEU A 5 -15.98 -49.41 -47.66
CA LEU A 5 -15.94 -48.27 -46.77
C LEU A 5 -14.52 -47.69 -46.71
N ARG A 6 -14.31 -46.51 -47.28
CA ARG A 6 -13.06 -45.77 -47.20
C ARG A 6 -12.95 -45.06 -45.87
N ALA A 7 -12.07 -45.50 -44.99
CA ALA A 7 -11.74 -44.78 -43.75
C ALA A 7 -10.87 -43.57 -44.08
N LEU A 8 -11.35 -42.34 -43.75
CA LEU A 8 -10.54 -41.12 -43.72
C LEU A 8 -9.65 -41.11 -42.46
N PRO A 9 -8.38 -40.83 -42.58
CA PRO A 9 -7.54 -40.61 -41.38
C PRO A 9 -7.84 -39.26 -40.74
N PHE A 10 -8.25 -39.30 -39.50
CA PHE A 10 -8.45 -38.11 -38.69
C PHE A 10 -7.06 -37.62 -38.24
N VAL A 11 -6.53 -36.58 -38.87
CA VAL A 11 -5.27 -35.93 -38.45
C VAL A 11 -5.56 -35.04 -37.25
N LEU A 12 -5.17 -35.50 -36.06
CA LEU A 12 -5.23 -34.73 -34.83
C LEU A 12 -4.14 -33.65 -34.89
N LEU A 13 -4.48 -32.40 -35.21
CA LEU A 13 -3.60 -31.26 -35.06
C LEU A 13 -3.47 -30.96 -33.55
N MET A 14 -2.41 -31.48 -32.93
CA MET A 14 -1.96 -30.99 -31.61
C MET A 14 -1.44 -29.58 -31.81
N GLY A 15 -2.27 -28.61 -31.43
CA GLY A 15 -1.86 -27.21 -31.30
C GLY A 15 -0.81 -27.07 -30.20
N VAL A 16 0.45 -26.92 -30.57
CA VAL A 16 1.53 -26.54 -29.65
C VAL A 16 1.25 -25.08 -29.27
N SER A 17 0.72 -24.85 -28.06
CA SER A 17 0.66 -23.53 -27.47
C SER A 17 2.09 -23.05 -27.21
N VAL A 18 2.64 -22.29 -28.16
CA VAL A 18 3.88 -21.54 -27.94
C VAL A 18 3.55 -20.48 -26.91
N LEU A 19 3.85 -20.77 -25.64
CA LEU A 19 3.89 -19.76 -24.60
C LEU A 19 4.92 -18.72 -25.04
N ALA A 20 4.47 -17.54 -25.42
CA ALA A 20 5.34 -16.43 -25.75
C ALA A 20 6.12 -16.06 -24.49
N GLN A 21 7.31 -16.66 -24.34
CA GLN A 21 8.27 -16.24 -23.32
C GLN A 21 8.80 -14.88 -23.75
N GLY A 22 8.66 -13.90 -22.86
CA GLY A 22 9.28 -12.60 -23.07
C GLY A 22 10.80 -12.73 -23.26
N PRO A 23 11.45 -11.70 -23.81
CA PRO A 23 12.88 -11.76 -24.09
C PRO A 23 13.68 -12.05 -22.82
N THR A 24 14.51 -13.09 -22.85
CA THR A 24 15.42 -13.44 -21.76
C THR A 24 16.73 -12.68 -21.97
N PHE A 25 17.03 -11.72 -21.12
CA PHE A 25 18.23 -10.88 -21.25
C PHE A 25 19.51 -11.55 -20.70
N GLY A 26 19.42 -12.74 -20.12
CA GLY A 26 20.56 -13.47 -19.55
C GLY A 26 21.18 -12.83 -18.32
N ILE A 27 20.48 -11.88 -17.68
CA ILE A 27 20.91 -11.19 -16.47
C ILE A 27 20.03 -11.58 -15.28
N GLY A 28 20.69 -11.78 -14.14
CA GLY A 28 19.98 -12.18 -12.92
C GLY A 28 19.54 -13.64 -12.91
N ARG A 29 18.82 -14.01 -11.87
CA ARG A 29 18.17 -15.31 -11.69
C ARG A 29 16.78 -15.15 -11.11
N THR A 30 15.95 -16.14 -11.26
CA THR A 30 14.67 -16.20 -10.56
C THR A 30 14.94 -16.27 -9.04
N PRO A 31 14.33 -15.41 -8.22
CA PRO A 31 14.46 -15.47 -6.78
C PRO A 31 13.82 -16.75 -6.23
N THR A 32 14.34 -17.25 -5.12
CA THR A 32 13.74 -18.40 -4.43
C THR A 32 12.44 -17.98 -3.70
N PRO A 33 11.54 -18.93 -3.37
CA PRO A 33 10.36 -18.62 -2.56
C PRO A 33 10.72 -17.97 -1.21
N GLU A 34 11.87 -18.32 -0.63
CA GLU A 34 12.36 -17.75 0.63
C GLU A 34 12.76 -16.28 0.46
N GLU A 35 13.46 -15.97 -0.62
CA GLU A 35 13.84 -14.60 -0.96
C GLU A 35 12.62 -13.71 -1.23
N ILE A 36 11.61 -14.28 -1.91
CA ILE A 36 10.33 -13.59 -2.14
C ILE A 36 9.66 -13.30 -0.80
N ARG A 37 9.46 -14.32 0.05
CA ARG A 37 8.83 -14.15 1.37
C ARG A 37 9.55 -13.13 2.25
N ALA A 38 10.89 -13.10 2.23
CA ALA A 38 11.67 -12.14 3.01
C ALA A 38 11.47 -10.68 2.56
N ARG A 39 11.02 -10.46 1.33
CA ARG A 39 10.77 -9.13 0.74
C ARG A 39 9.29 -8.78 0.65
N ASP A 40 8.42 -9.77 0.77
CA ASP A 40 6.97 -9.60 0.73
C ASP A 40 6.45 -9.23 2.13
N ILE A 41 6.69 -7.98 2.50
CA ILE A 41 6.31 -7.40 3.79
C ILE A 41 5.21 -6.33 3.62
N SER A 42 4.56 -6.27 2.46
CA SER A 42 3.50 -5.33 2.15
C SER A 42 2.23 -5.66 2.92
N ILE A 43 1.55 -4.63 3.41
CA ILE A 43 0.27 -4.79 4.09
C ILE A 43 -0.85 -4.36 3.14
N GLY A 44 -1.78 -5.27 2.87
CA GLY A 44 -2.96 -5.00 2.07
C GLY A 44 -4.03 -4.18 2.79
N PRO A 45 -5.07 -3.74 2.06
CA PRO A 45 -6.18 -2.97 2.64
C PRO A 45 -6.91 -3.70 3.77
N THR A 46 -7.02 -5.03 3.70
CA THR A 46 -7.68 -5.88 4.71
C THR A 46 -6.84 -6.06 5.96
N GLY A 47 -5.51 -5.84 5.88
CA GLY A 47 -4.58 -5.98 6.99
C GLY A 47 -4.32 -7.43 7.41
N ASP A 48 -4.56 -8.40 6.53
CA ASP A 48 -4.34 -9.82 6.83
C ASP A 48 -2.88 -10.12 7.18
N GLU A 49 -1.95 -9.36 6.58
CA GLU A 49 -0.50 -9.48 6.77
C GLU A 49 0.03 -8.69 7.99
N LEU A 50 -0.82 -7.92 8.67
CA LEU A 50 -0.40 -7.13 9.83
C LEU A 50 0.19 -8.03 10.92
N PRO A 51 1.39 -7.71 11.43
CA PRO A 51 2.00 -8.45 12.51
C PRO A 51 1.22 -8.24 13.83
N PRO A 52 1.35 -9.15 14.81
CA PRO A 52 0.91 -8.90 16.17
C PRO A 52 1.55 -7.64 16.73
N GLY A 53 0.77 -6.86 17.47
CA GLY A 53 1.23 -5.62 18.09
C GLY A 53 0.07 -4.66 18.34
N ARG A 54 0.35 -3.57 19.05
CA ARG A 54 -0.62 -2.53 19.38
C ARG A 54 0.07 -1.20 19.70
N GLY A 55 -0.66 -0.09 19.59
CA GLY A 55 -0.17 1.20 20.01
C GLY A 55 -1.25 2.26 20.09
N SER A 56 -1.08 3.23 20.94
CA SER A 56 -1.94 4.40 21.12
C SER A 56 -1.27 5.66 20.59
N ALA A 57 -2.05 6.73 20.37
CA ALA A 57 -1.52 8.02 19.95
C ALA A 57 -0.55 8.60 21.02
N LYS A 58 -0.86 8.39 22.30
CA LYS A 58 -0.01 8.82 23.40
C LYS A 58 1.38 8.18 23.39
N GLU A 59 1.43 6.87 23.13
CA GLU A 59 2.70 6.15 22.96
C GLU A 59 3.41 6.63 21.68
N GLY A 60 2.65 6.88 20.60
CA GLY A 60 3.16 7.38 19.33
C GLY A 60 3.87 8.74 19.45
N VAL A 61 3.41 9.63 20.31
CA VAL A 61 4.12 10.90 20.60
C VAL A 61 5.53 10.62 21.13
N GLN A 62 5.69 9.65 22.03
CA GLN A 62 7.00 9.31 22.58
C GLN A 62 7.88 8.67 21.52
N VAL A 63 7.34 7.73 20.74
CA VAL A 63 8.09 7.09 19.64
C VAL A 63 8.51 8.14 18.61
N TYR A 64 7.62 9.06 18.24
CA TYR A 64 7.89 10.13 17.29
C TYR A 64 9.08 11.01 17.70
N ARG A 65 9.21 11.28 19.01
CA ARG A 65 10.33 12.05 19.57
C ARG A 65 11.60 11.20 19.64
N THR A 66 11.53 10.02 20.24
CA THR A 66 12.69 9.20 20.55
C THR A 66 13.32 8.55 19.32
N LYS A 67 12.53 8.25 18.29
CA LYS A 67 13.04 7.71 17.02
C LYS A 67 13.47 8.81 16.03
N GLY A 68 13.37 10.09 16.43
CA GLY A 68 13.90 11.22 15.67
C GLY A 68 13.01 11.70 14.53
N CYS A 69 11.74 11.30 14.46
CA CYS A 69 10.81 11.71 13.39
C CYS A 69 10.65 13.24 13.33
N GLN A 70 10.61 13.89 14.49
CA GLN A 70 10.48 15.34 14.59
C GLN A 70 11.65 16.12 13.99
N ALA A 71 12.84 15.52 13.85
CA ALA A 71 14.00 16.19 13.27
C ALA A 71 13.77 16.54 11.79
N CYS A 72 13.04 15.68 11.08
CA CYS A 72 12.72 15.87 9.67
C CYS A 72 11.31 16.44 9.44
N HIS A 73 10.30 15.95 10.18
CA HIS A 73 8.90 16.33 9.98
C HIS A 73 8.43 17.48 10.87
N GLY A 74 9.30 17.96 11.79
CA GLY A 74 8.99 19.03 12.74
C GLY A 74 8.20 18.56 13.96
N ALA A 75 8.11 19.40 14.97
CA ALA A 75 7.33 19.14 16.16
C ALA A 75 5.84 19.05 15.81
N GLY A 76 5.19 17.96 16.20
CA GLY A 76 3.78 17.75 15.87
C GLY A 76 3.49 17.53 14.38
N GLY A 77 4.49 17.17 13.57
CA GLY A 77 4.31 16.82 12.16
C GLY A 77 4.29 18.01 11.19
N THR A 78 4.79 19.18 11.61
CA THR A 78 4.85 20.40 10.78
C THR A 78 6.13 21.18 11.05
N GLY A 79 6.56 21.99 10.09
CA GLY A 79 7.70 22.90 10.26
C GLY A 79 9.07 22.27 10.10
N GLY A 80 9.15 21.02 9.65
CA GLY A 80 10.42 20.37 9.30
C GLY A 80 10.79 20.52 7.83
N THR A 81 11.88 19.89 7.43
CA THR A 81 12.36 19.87 6.04
C THR A 81 11.69 18.78 5.19
N ALA A 82 11.12 17.75 5.83
CA ALA A 82 10.36 16.69 5.17
C ALA A 82 8.89 17.08 4.99
N PRO A 83 8.13 16.32 4.16
CA PRO A 83 6.71 16.58 3.97
C PRO A 83 5.93 16.64 5.30
N ILE A 84 4.96 17.54 5.37
CA ILE A 84 4.09 17.69 6.53
C ILE A 84 3.26 16.43 6.76
N LEU A 85 3.05 16.09 8.03
CA LEU A 85 2.25 14.93 8.49
C LEU A 85 0.94 15.36 9.15
N LYS A 86 0.76 16.66 9.41
CA LYS A 86 -0.47 17.23 9.96
C LYS A 86 -1.05 18.25 8.98
N SER A 87 -2.33 18.09 8.66
CA SER A 87 -3.05 19.07 7.85
C SER A 87 -3.28 20.38 8.66
N ALA A 88 -3.14 21.50 7.98
CA ALA A 88 -3.51 22.80 8.55
C ALA A 88 -5.04 23.01 8.60
N LYS A 89 -5.80 22.22 7.84
CA LYS A 89 -7.26 22.28 7.75
C LYS A 89 -7.89 21.11 8.50
N GLY A 90 -9.01 21.38 9.18
CA GLY A 90 -9.72 20.39 9.99
C GLY A 90 -10.56 19.39 9.19
N PRO A 91 -11.20 18.45 9.89
CA PRO A 91 -11.97 17.36 9.29
C PRO A 91 -13.20 17.83 8.50
N GLU A 92 -13.71 19.03 8.79
CA GLU A 92 -14.83 19.67 8.08
C GLU A 92 -14.45 20.10 6.65
N THR A 93 -13.16 20.22 6.35
CA THR A 93 -12.67 20.60 5.04
C THR A 93 -12.58 19.39 4.12
N ASP A 94 -12.82 19.59 2.83
CA ASP A 94 -12.64 18.55 1.82
C ASP A 94 -11.25 17.92 1.91
N THR A 95 -11.20 16.60 1.81
CA THR A 95 -9.97 15.82 1.94
C THR A 95 -8.87 16.29 0.95
N TRP A 96 -9.25 16.72 -0.26
CA TRP A 96 -8.32 17.23 -1.25
C TRP A 96 -7.75 18.59 -0.89
N GLU A 97 -8.52 19.40 -0.20
CA GLU A 97 -8.09 20.72 0.26
C GLU A 97 -7.23 20.66 1.53
N ARG A 98 -7.27 19.54 2.25
CA ARG A 98 -6.44 19.32 3.46
C ARG A 98 -4.96 19.13 3.18
N GLY A 99 -4.52 19.24 1.93
CA GLY A 99 -3.13 19.10 1.51
C GLY A 99 -2.74 17.64 1.24
N ARG A 100 -1.49 17.43 0.81
CA ARG A 100 -0.94 16.10 0.50
C ARG A 100 -0.42 15.42 1.77
N VAL A 101 -1.29 15.20 2.73
CA VAL A 101 -0.96 14.58 4.03
C VAL A 101 -1.40 13.13 4.00
N LEU A 102 -0.45 12.21 4.03
CA LEU A 102 -0.72 10.76 3.92
C LEU A 102 -1.77 10.26 4.92
N PRO A 103 -1.72 10.61 6.23
CA PRO A 103 -2.72 10.17 7.21
C PRO A 103 -4.17 10.60 6.92
N VAL A 104 -4.37 11.51 5.98
CA VAL A 104 -5.71 11.98 5.56
C VAL A 104 -6.09 11.41 4.20
N ARG A 105 -5.11 11.29 3.30
CA ARG A 105 -5.35 10.89 1.90
C ARG A 105 -5.17 9.42 1.60
N ALA A 106 -4.66 8.65 2.54
CA ALA A 106 -4.65 7.20 2.39
C ALA A 106 -6.10 6.68 2.40
N PRO A 107 -6.53 5.89 1.41
CA PRO A 107 -7.87 5.31 1.40
C PRO A 107 -8.08 4.25 2.49
N PHE A 108 -6.99 3.68 3.01
CA PHE A 108 -7.00 2.70 4.10
C PHE A 108 -5.94 3.07 5.14
N ALA A 109 -6.25 2.89 6.42
CA ALA A 109 -5.31 3.17 7.49
C ALA A 109 -4.09 2.22 7.48
N THR A 110 -4.26 1.02 6.95
CA THR A 110 -3.18 0.05 6.75
C THR A 110 -2.07 0.58 5.85
N ILE A 111 -2.38 1.46 4.89
CA ILE A 111 -1.38 2.12 4.03
C ILE A 111 -0.46 3.04 4.85
N VAL A 112 -1.01 3.72 5.86
CA VAL A 112 -0.20 4.58 6.73
C VAL A 112 0.77 3.74 7.54
N TRP A 113 0.30 2.63 8.11
CA TRP A 113 1.11 1.67 8.83
C TRP A 113 2.22 1.09 7.94
N ASP A 114 1.84 0.59 6.77
CA ASP A 114 2.75 -0.03 5.80
C ASP A 114 3.84 0.94 5.33
N TYR A 115 3.47 2.18 5.05
CA TYR A 115 4.45 3.20 4.65
C TYR A 115 5.47 3.50 5.76
N ILE A 116 5.01 3.62 7.01
CA ILE A 116 5.91 3.82 8.15
C ILE A 116 6.85 2.64 8.30
N ASN A 117 6.31 1.41 8.28
CA ASN A 117 7.08 0.19 8.46
C ASN A 117 8.18 0.01 7.41
N ARG A 118 7.86 0.27 6.14
CA ARG A 118 8.76 0.02 5.02
C ARG A 118 9.63 1.22 4.63
N GLY A 119 9.20 2.43 4.94
CA GLY A 119 9.85 3.64 4.44
C GLY A 119 10.42 4.56 5.52
N MET A 120 10.17 4.29 6.81
CA MET A 120 10.60 5.18 7.90
C MET A 120 11.29 4.42 9.03
N PRO A 121 12.24 5.05 9.75
CA PRO A 121 12.88 6.34 9.44
C PRO A 121 13.76 6.25 8.21
N LEU A 122 13.77 7.28 7.38
CA LEU A 122 14.56 7.31 6.13
C LEU A 122 16.04 7.00 6.41
N GLY A 123 16.59 6.02 5.67
CA GLY A 123 17.95 5.52 5.85
C GLY A 123 18.13 4.58 7.06
N ARG A 124 17.04 4.22 7.73
CA ARG A 124 16.99 3.22 8.82
C ARG A 124 15.67 2.45 8.79
N GLU A 125 15.18 2.15 7.60
CA GLU A 125 13.94 1.43 7.35
C GLU A 125 13.99 0.05 8.04
N GLY A 126 12.84 -0.41 8.54
CA GLY A 126 12.71 -1.72 9.19
C GLY A 126 13.30 -1.79 10.63
N THR A 127 13.69 -0.65 11.24
CA THR A 127 14.22 -0.61 12.61
C THR A 127 13.15 -0.38 13.67
N LEU A 128 11.93 -0.08 13.28
CA LEU A 128 10.79 0.08 14.18
C LEU A 128 10.17 -1.28 14.51
N THR A 129 9.77 -1.47 15.76
CA THR A 129 8.95 -2.62 16.14
C THR A 129 7.51 -2.45 15.67
N ALA A 130 6.74 -3.53 15.59
CA ALA A 130 5.33 -3.47 15.22
C ALA A 130 4.54 -2.52 16.14
N ASP A 131 4.75 -2.59 17.45
CA ASP A 131 4.11 -1.69 18.42
C ASP A 131 4.44 -0.23 18.15
N GLU A 132 5.70 0.08 17.84
CA GLU A 132 6.12 1.44 17.50
C GLU A 132 5.43 1.94 16.22
N VAL A 133 5.26 1.08 15.21
CA VAL A 133 4.55 1.43 13.98
C VAL A 133 3.06 1.64 14.24
N TYR A 134 2.40 0.78 15.05
CA TYR A 134 1.02 1.00 15.47
C TYR A 134 0.84 2.31 16.24
N ALA A 135 1.74 2.58 17.19
CA ALA A 135 1.70 3.80 17.98
C ALA A 135 1.89 5.06 17.10
N LEU A 136 2.86 5.05 16.19
CA LEU A 136 3.07 6.15 15.23
C LEU A 136 1.85 6.32 14.31
N THR A 137 1.28 5.24 13.82
CA THR A 137 0.06 5.29 13.00
C THR A 137 -1.09 5.91 13.78
N ALA A 138 -1.33 5.46 15.01
CA ALA A 138 -2.35 6.05 15.89
C ALA A 138 -2.11 7.53 16.11
N TYR A 139 -0.88 7.93 16.40
CA TYR A 139 -0.51 9.34 16.58
C TYR A 139 -0.81 10.18 15.33
N LEU A 140 -0.36 9.74 14.15
CA LEU A 140 -0.57 10.49 12.92
C LEU A 140 -2.04 10.59 12.52
N LEU A 141 -2.84 9.55 12.77
CA LEU A 141 -4.27 9.60 12.54
C LEU A 141 -4.97 10.53 13.53
N SER A 142 -4.57 10.50 14.80
CA SER A 142 -5.16 11.33 15.87
C SER A 142 -4.87 12.81 15.67
N ILE A 143 -3.63 13.22 15.37
CA ILE A 143 -3.31 14.66 15.14
C ILE A 143 -4.02 15.23 13.91
N ASN A 144 -4.53 14.37 13.02
CA ASN A 144 -5.36 14.73 11.87
C ASN A 144 -6.85 14.52 12.12
N GLN A 145 -7.26 14.22 13.35
CA GLN A 145 -8.66 14.04 13.77
C GLN A 145 -9.39 12.94 12.98
N VAL A 146 -8.67 11.89 12.57
CA VAL A 146 -9.25 10.70 11.93
C VAL A 146 -9.75 9.72 13.00
N ILE A 147 -9.02 9.62 14.12
CA ILE A 147 -9.40 8.81 15.29
C ILE A 147 -9.26 9.63 16.57
N PRO A 148 -9.96 9.24 17.65
CA PRO A 148 -9.77 9.81 18.99
C PRO A 148 -8.35 9.57 19.52
N GLU A 149 -7.86 10.42 20.41
CA GLU A 149 -6.51 10.33 20.97
C GLU A 149 -6.30 9.09 21.87
N ASP A 150 -7.36 8.63 22.50
CA ASP A 150 -7.36 7.47 23.41
C ASP A 150 -7.51 6.12 22.68
N GLN A 151 -7.78 6.15 21.37
CA GLN A 151 -7.95 4.93 20.59
C GLN A 151 -6.62 4.16 20.46
N VAL A 152 -6.68 2.87 20.81
CA VAL A 152 -5.59 1.93 20.58
C VAL A 152 -5.80 1.24 19.24
N LEU A 153 -4.74 1.22 18.44
CA LEU A 153 -4.71 0.47 17.18
C LEU A 153 -3.94 -0.83 17.35
N ASP A 154 -4.47 -1.87 16.75
CA ASP A 154 -3.88 -3.20 16.65
C ASP A 154 -4.27 -3.85 15.32
N ARG A 155 -3.87 -5.11 15.11
CA ARG A 155 -4.19 -5.89 13.92
C ARG A 155 -5.69 -5.95 13.61
N GLY A 156 -6.53 -5.98 14.62
CA GLY A 156 -7.98 -6.12 14.45
C GLY A 156 -8.72 -4.79 14.28
N SER A 157 -8.19 -3.71 14.83
CA SER A 157 -8.82 -2.38 14.84
C SER A 157 -8.34 -1.48 13.70
N LEU A 158 -7.06 -1.57 13.31
CA LEU A 158 -6.48 -0.72 12.26
C LEU A 158 -7.21 -0.81 10.91
N PRO A 159 -7.54 -2.00 10.36
CA PRO A 159 -8.26 -2.08 9.09
C PRO A 159 -9.68 -1.50 9.12
N LYS A 160 -10.25 -1.36 10.31
CA LYS A 160 -11.62 -0.86 10.51
C LYS A 160 -11.69 0.66 10.64
N VAL A 161 -10.55 1.36 10.67
CA VAL A 161 -10.53 2.82 10.73
C VAL A 161 -11.14 3.39 9.46
N LYS A 162 -12.17 4.21 9.63
CA LYS A 162 -12.80 4.95 8.53
C LYS A 162 -11.92 6.12 8.14
N MET A 163 -11.25 5.97 7.02
CA MET A 163 -10.41 7.03 6.47
C MET A 163 -11.25 8.07 5.74
N PRO A 164 -10.88 9.37 5.81
CA PRO A 164 -11.64 10.43 5.14
C PRO A 164 -11.83 10.22 3.64
N LEU A 165 -10.88 9.52 2.99
CA LEU A 165 -10.91 9.27 1.56
C LEU A 165 -11.68 7.99 1.18
N SER A 166 -11.83 7.02 2.09
CA SER A 166 -12.42 5.71 1.77
C SER A 166 -13.89 5.76 1.33
N GLU A 167 -14.61 6.83 1.70
CA GLU A 167 -16.04 7.01 1.39
C GLU A 167 -16.30 7.79 0.10
N ARG A 168 -15.23 8.12 -0.67
CA ARG A 168 -15.36 8.96 -1.84
C ARG A 168 -15.21 8.21 -3.16
N GLU A 169 -16.07 8.54 -4.12
CA GLU A 169 -16.13 7.90 -5.46
C GLU A 169 -14.84 7.99 -6.26
N TYR A 170 -13.99 8.99 -6.03
CA TYR A 170 -12.72 9.12 -6.75
C TYR A 170 -11.61 8.15 -6.29
N ALA A 171 -11.86 7.37 -5.25
CA ALA A 171 -11.06 6.19 -4.96
C ALA A 171 -11.34 5.04 -5.93
N LEU A 172 -12.43 5.15 -6.70
CA LEU A 172 -12.79 4.19 -7.72
C LEU A 172 -12.03 4.46 -9.02
N VAL A 173 -11.74 3.40 -9.74
CA VAL A 173 -11.20 3.49 -11.10
C VAL A 173 -12.21 4.23 -11.97
N PRO A 174 -11.82 5.27 -12.74
CA PRO A 174 -12.73 5.96 -13.64
C PRO A 174 -13.51 4.99 -14.51
N SER A 175 -14.81 5.24 -14.69
CA SER A 175 -15.69 4.36 -15.46
C SER A 175 -15.30 4.20 -16.93
N ASP A 176 -14.55 5.14 -17.47
CA ASP A 176 -14.00 5.15 -18.83
C ASP A 176 -12.61 4.50 -18.93
N TRP A 177 -12.00 4.11 -17.79
CA TRP A 177 -10.71 3.44 -17.80
C TRP A 177 -10.83 2.05 -18.43
N LYS A 178 -10.02 1.81 -19.45
CA LYS A 178 -9.93 0.50 -20.11
C LYS A 178 -8.52 -0.08 -19.91
N PRO A 179 -8.40 -1.33 -19.49
CA PRO A 179 -7.11 -2.01 -19.46
C PRO A 179 -6.42 -1.92 -20.82
N LYS A 180 -5.11 -1.68 -20.82
CA LYS A 180 -4.30 -1.60 -22.07
C LYS A 180 -4.59 -0.39 -22.96
N THR A 181 -5.39 0.58 -22.53
CA THR A 181 -5.49 1.85 -23.26
C THR A 181 -4.17 2.60 -23.14
N ARG A 182 -3.56 2.96 -24.26
CA ARG A 182 -2.35 3.80 -24.28
C ARG A 182 -2.68 5.17 -23.68
N ARG A 183 -1.95 5.56 -22.63
CA ARG A 183 -2.15 6.86 -21.97
C ARG A 183 -1.66 8.03 -22.82
N LEU A 184 -0.64 7.79 -23.61
CA LEU A 184 -0.04 8.78 -24.51
C LEU A 184 -0.03 8.20 -25.92
N LYS A 185 -0.44 9.02 -26.91
CA LYS A 185 -0.57 8.59 -28.31
C LYS A 185 0.73 8.03 -28.88
N ASP A 186 1.86 8.58 -28.46
CA ASP A 186 3.19 8.27 -28.99
C ASP A 186 4.10 7.54 -27.96
N TYR A 187 3.54 6.96 -26.91
CA TYR A 187 4.29 6.18 -25.95
C TYR A 187 4.54 4.76 -26.45
N PRO A 188 5.80 4.29 -26.49
CA PRO A 188 6.15 3.04 -27.18
C PRO A 188 5.71 1.75 -26.49
N PHE A 189 5.11 1.77 -25.28
CA PHE A 189 4.66 0.59 -24.54
C PHE A 189 3.15 0.54 -24.37
#